data_638f1ce2454c429eb1ca4355213e14d1
#
_entry.id   638f1ce2454c429eb1ca4355213e14d1
#
_cell.length_a   1.000
_cell.length_b   1.000
_cell.length_c   1.000
_cell.angle_alpha   90.00
_cell.angle_beta   90.00
_cell.angle_gamma   90.00
#
_symmetry.space_group_name_H-M   'P 1'
#
loop_
_entity.id
_entity.type
_entity.pdbx_description
1 polymer ?
#
loop_
_entity_poly.entity_id
_entity_poly.type
_entity_poly.pdbx_seq_one_letter_code
_entity_poly.pdbx_strand_id
1 'polypeptide(L)'
;MRWVPEEPWVRNQYVMVATVFVVFTGFAFVLPFLPLYVRKLGVQGDEAIALWSGVLVGVSPLLAGLMAPVWGRLADRHGQKRMVLRALVSYVFLLALSAAATRVEHLLVLRIGVGFFGGIGPLGLAMATSLAPRDQTGRAVGLVQSAQILAAAVGPLAGGFLADTIGIRLTFLVTAALCAAALWLVARYYREGRAAAPSAAALPGGSAPLLRQRGVLALLVVLFLVNFVGRSFTPILPMHLQRLAVPAASLGLATGVLISAYSVAAAVSSTVLGKATRRFPPRALLAASLAAGAATVLPMALISGFTPFLVLALLLGLASGGALTLCYTIGGLMVPSDQRATAFGFFSGAALFGGAISPTVAGLLAHWDLRGIYYLDTALFVLLTAGLLAAGGARATLPSRAG
;
A
#
# COMPACT_ATOMS: atom_id res chain seq x y z
N MET A 1 22.22 -6.65 29.03
CA MET A 1 21.72 -5.80 27.91
C MET A 1 20.31 -5.30 28.22
N ARG A 2 20.17 -4.07 28.76
CA ARG A 2 18.87 -3.44 29.04
C ARG A 2 18.39 -2.67 27.80
N TRP A 3 17.91 -3.37 26.78
CA TRP A 3 17.35 -2.74 25.57
C TRP A 3 15.82 -2.63 25.59
N VAL A 4 15.17 -2.84 26.75
CA VAL A 4 13.71 -2.76 26.87
C VAL A 4 13.39 -1.48 27.66
N PRO A 5 12.72 -0.49 27.03
CA PRO A 5 12.29 0.71 27.74
C PRO A 5 11.44 0.37 28.95
N GLU A 6 11.62 1.06 30.06
CA GLU A 6 10.91 0.81 31.31
C GLU A 6 9.40 1.15 31.20
N GLU A 7 9.04 2.10 30.35
CA GLU A 7 7.65 2.47 30.12
C GLU A 7 6.92 1.46 29.24
N PRO A 8 5.82 0.84 29.71
CA PRO A 8 5.10 -0.23 29.00
C PRO A 8 4.61 0.18 27.60
N TRP A 9 4.19 1.43 27.41
CA TRP A 9 3.68 1.91 26.12
C TRP A 9 4.81 2.07 25.09
N VAL A 10 5.99 2.54 25.49
CA VAL A 10 7.16 2.69 24.61
C VAL A 10 7.62 1.32 24.10
N ARG A 11 7.68 0.33 25.00
CA ARG A 11 7.99 -1.05 24.61
C ARG A 11 6.99 -1.61 23.61
N ASN A 12 5.70 -1.47 23.91
CA ASN A 12 4.63 -1.94 23.02
C ASN A 12 4.71 -1.27 21.63
N GLN A 13 5.01 0.02 21.59
CA GLN A 13 5.20 0.78 20.37
C GLN A 13 6.34 0.19 19.53
N TYR A 14 7.53 -0.03 20.11
CA TYR A 14 8.65 -0.60 19.38
C TYR A 14 8.39 -2.03 18.90
N VAL A 15 7.72 -2.85 19.72
CA VAL A 15 7.30 -4.21 19.35
C VAL A 15 6.38 -4.16 18.12
N MET A 16 5.43 -3.24 18.08
CA MET A 16 4.51 -3.12 16.95
C MET A 16 5.17 -2.53 15.72
N VAL A 17 6.03 -1.53 15.87
CA VAL A 17 6.83 -0.96 14.76
C VAL A 17 7.70 -2.04 14.13
N ALA A 18 8.42 -2.83 14.94
CA ALA A 18 9.24 -3.95 14.45
C ALA A 18 8.38 -5.03 13.78
N THR A 19 7.23 -5.39 14.39
CA THR A 19 6.29 -6.36 13.81
C THR A 19 5.78 -5.91 12.44
N VAL A 20 5.32 -4.66 12.33
CA VAL A 20 4.84 -4.10 11.07
C VAL A 20 5.95 -4.06 10.03
N PHE A 21 7.15 -3.59 10.40
CA PHE A 21 8.30 -3.57 9.50
C PHE A 21 8.61 -4.97 8.96
N VAL A 22 8.76 -5.96 9.84
CA VAL A 22 9.13 -7.34 9.48
C VAL A 22 8.06 -7.99 8.59
N VAL A 23 6.78 -7.85 8.96
CA VAL A 23 5.68 -8.44 8.19
C VAL A 23 5.54 -7.80 6.81
N PHE A 24 5.58 -6.47 6.73
CA PHE A 24 5.46 -5.76 5.45
C PHE A 24 6.68 -5.99 4.54
N THR A 25 7.89 -6.08 5.12
CA THR A 25 9.10 -6.47 4.39
C THR A 25 8.96 -7.88 3.83
N GLY A 26 8.49 -8.84 4.62
CA GLY A 26 8.25 -10.21 4.18
C GLY A 26 7.24 -10.28 3.02
N PHE A 27 6.12 -9.54 3.09
CA PHE A 27 5.19 -9.45 1.97
C PHE A 27 5.81 -8.83 0.73
N ALA A 28 6.65 -7.81 0.89
CA ALA A 28 7.35 -7.17 -0.21
C ALA A 28 8.42 -8.08 -0.85
N PHE A 29 8.90 -9.13 -0.16
CA PHE A 29 9.77 -10.17 -0.73
C PHE A 29 9.09 -11.00 -1.81
N VAL A 30 7.77 -11.15 -1.75
CA VAL A 30 7.04 -12.12 -2.57
C VAL A 30 6.17 -11.46 -3.62
N LEU A 31 5.45 -10.40 -3.24
CA LEU A 31 4.38 -9.83 -4.06
C LEU A 31 4.82 -9.41 -5.47
N PRO A 32 5.96 -8.72 -5.67
CA PRO A 32 6.39 -8.30 -7.00
C PRO A 32 6.85 -9.47 -7.88
N PHE A 33 7.15 -10.61 -7.28
CA PHE A 33 7.71 -11.77 -7.97
C PHE A 33 6.69 -12.88 -8.20
N LEU A 34 5.41 -12.66 -7.88
CA LEU A 34 4.32 -13.60 -8.16
C LEU A 34 4.25 -14.02 -9.63
N PRO A 35 4.47 -13.14 -10.64
CA PRO A 35 4.49 -13.57 -12.04
C PRO A 35 5.52 -14.67 -12.32
N LEU A 36 6.70 -14.59 -11.71
CA LEU A 36 7.74 -15.61 -11.84
C LEU A 36 7.31 -16.94 -11.19
N TYR A 37 6.55 -16.86 -10.10
CA TYR A 37 6.02 -18.05 -9.44
C TYR A 37 4.86 -18.67 -10.22
N VAL A 38 3.95 -17.88 -10.74
CA VAL A 38 2.84 -18.31 -11.60
C VAL A 38 3.36 -19.09 -12.81
N ARG A 39 4.42 -18.58 -13.46
CA ARG A 39 5.10 -19.28 -14.54
C ARG A 39 5.69 -20.64 -14.09
N LYS A 40 6.33 -20.71 -12.92
CA LYS A 40 6.86 -21.94 -12.34
C LYS A 40 5.77 -22.96 -11.94
N LEU A 41 4.54 -22.50 -11.69
CA LEU A 41 3.38 -23.35 -11.42
C LEU A 41 2.72 -23.91 -12.69
N GLY A 42 3.32 -23.66 -13.87
CA GLY A 42 2.91 -24.27 -15.14
C GLY A 42 1.95 -23.42 -15.97
N VAL A 43 1.65 -22.18 -15.55
CA VAL A 43 0.85 -21.26 -16.38
C VAL A 43 1.70 -20.79 -17.55
N GLN A 44 1.19 -20.98 -18.76
CA GLN A 44 1.86 -20.60 -20.01
C GLN A 44 1.19 -19.37 -20.65
N GLY A 45 1.95 -18.62 -21.42
CA GLY A 45 1.49 -17.39 -22.07
C GLY A 45 1.54 -16.18 -21.15
N ASP A 46 2.13 -15.10 -21.65
CA ASP A 46 2.32 -13.87 -20.86
C ASP A 46 0.97 -13.29 -20.38
N GLU A 47 -0.07 -13.42 -21.19
CA GLU A 47 -1.42 -12.96 -20.90
C GLU A 47 -2.02 -13.66 -19.66
N ALA A 48 -1.97 -15.00 -19.64
CA ALA A 48 -2.47 -15.78 -18.51
C ALA A 48 -1.64 -15.54 -17.23
N ILE A 49 -0.30 -15.41 -17.36
CA ILE A 49 0.59 -15.08 -16.25
C ILE A 49 0.25 -13.70 -15.67
N ALA A 50 0.01 -12.69 -16.54
CA ALA A 50 -0.36 -11.35 -16.09
C ALA A 50 -1.71 -11.36 -15.35
N LEU A 51 -2.73 -12.03 -15.92
CA LEU A 51 -4.05 -12.13 -15.30
C LEU A 51 -3.99 -12.80 -13.93
N TRP A 52 -3.39 -13.99 -13.84
CA TRP A 52 -3.23 -14.70 -12.57
C TRP A 52 -2.44 -13.89 -11.54
N SER A 53 -1.37 -13.23 -11.97
CA SER A 53 -0.56 -12.39 -11.09
C SER A 53 -1.35 -11.20 -10.56
N GLY A 54 -2.13 -10.55 -11.41
CA GLY A 54 -3.01 -9.46 -11.04
C GLY A 54 -4.05 -9.88 -9.99
N VAL A 55 -4.73 -11.02 -10.21
CA VAL A 55 -5.70 -11.58 -9.25
C VAL A 55 -5.03 -11.94 -7.93
N LEU A 56 -3.89 -12.63 -7.98
CA LEU A 56 -3.15 -13.05 -6.77
C LEU A 56 -2.63 -11.87 -5.95
N VAL A 57 -2.21 -10.78 -6.59
CA VAL A 57 -1.76 -9.56 -5.89
C VAL A 57 -2.96 -8.82 -5.30
N GLY A 58 -4.08 -8.72 -6.03
CA GLY A 58 -5.24 -7.91 -5.65
C GLY A 58 -6.16 -8.58 -4.63
N VAL A 59 -6.34 -9.91 -4.67
CA VAL A 59 -7.34 -10.62 -3.84
C VAL A 59 -7.10 -10.48 -2.34
N SER A 60 -5.85 -10.55 -1.89
CA SER A 60 -5.54 -10.47 -0.45
C SER A 60 -5.83 -9.09 0.15
N PRO A 61 -5.36 -7.96 -0.41
CA PRO A 61 -5.70 -6.64 0.14
C PRO A 61 -7.18 -6.31 -0.01
N LEU A 62 -7.86 -6.79 -1.05
CA LEU A 62 -9.31 -6.63 -1.22
C LEU A 62 -10.06 -7.29 -0.06
N LEU A 63 -9.79 -8.57 0.22
CA LEU A 63 -10.43 -9.30 1.31
C LEU A 63 -10.03 -8.74 2.68
N ALA A 64 -8.79 -8.35 2.88
CA ALA A 64 -8.35 -7.70 4.11
C ALA A 64 -9.12 -6.41 4.37
N GLY A 65 -9.38 -5.60 3.33
CA GLY A 65 -10.21 -4.40 3.42
C GLY A 65 -11.67 -4.71 3.78
N LEU A 66 -12.27 -5.71 3.13
CA LEU A 66 -13.65 -6.14 3.41
C LEU A 66 -13.80 -6.72 4.82
N MET A 67 -12.78 -7.45 5.30
CA MET A 67 -12.79 -8.07 6.64
C MET A 67 -12.36 -7.12 7.75
N ALA A 68 -11.74 -5.98 7.46
CA ALA A 68 -11.24 -5.05 8.45
C ALA A 68 -12.29 -4.62 9.50
N PRO A 69 -13.57 -4.30 9.15
CA PRO A 69 -14.58 -3.96 10.13
C PRO A 69 -14.97 -5.14 11.04
N VAL A 70 -14.92 -6.36 10.51
CA VAL A 70 -15.24 -7.59 11.27
C VAL A 70 -14.16 -7.83 12.32
N TRP A 71 -12.90 -7.85 11.87
CA TRP A 71 -11.76 -8.08 12.75
C TRP A 71 -11.52 -6.95 13.73
N GLY A 72 -11.83 -5.70 13.36
CA GLY A 72 -11.80 -4.56 14.28
C GLY A 72 -12.77 -4.76 15.44
N ARG A 73 -14.03 -5.08 15.17
CA ARG A 73 -15.04 -5.37 16.21
C ARG A 73 -14.66 -6.55 17.10
N LEU A 74 -14.09 -7.60 16.50
CA LEU A 74 -13.57 -8.73 17.29
C LEU A 74 -12.38 -8.34 18.17
N ALA A 75 -11.49 -7.47 17.67
CA ALA A 75 -10.37 -6.95 18.44
C ALA A 75 -10.82 -6.13 19.67
N ASP A 76 -11.88 -5.33 19.51
CA ASP A 76 -12.47 -4.57 20.61
C ASP A 76 -13.09 -5.49 21.69
N ARG A 77 -13.65 -6.65 21.28
CA ARG A 77 -14.29 -7.61 22.20
C ARG A 77 -13.33 -8.60 22.86
N HIS A 78 -12.36 -9.11 22.11
CA HIS A 78 -11.48 -10.21 22.54
C HIS A 78 -10.06 -9.79 22.84
N GLY A 79 -9.73 -8.49 22.62
CA GLY A 79 -8.41 -7.93 22.80
C GLY A 79 -7.59 -7.88 21.51
N GLN A 80 -6.88 -6.79 21.35
CA GLN A 80 -6.10 -6.50 20.13
C GLN A 80 -4.94 -7.47 19.96
N LYS A 81 -4.25 -7.84 21.06
CA LYS A 81 -3.13 -8.80 21.03
C LYS A 81 -3.54 -10.15 20.45
N ARG A 82 -4.69 -10.70 20.91
CA ARG A 82 -5.18 -12.00 20.42
C ARG A 82 -5.46 -11.96 18.92
N MET A 83 -6.01 -10.86 18.40
CA MET A 83 -6.31 -10.71 16.98
C MET A 83 -5.06 -10.59 16.13
N VAL A 84 -4.03 -9.90 16.60
CA VAL A 84 -2.73 -9.83 15.90
C VAL A 84 -2.02 -11.18 15.93
N LEU A 85 -2.00 -11.88 17.08
CA LEU A 85 -1.41 -13.23 17.15
C LEU A 85 -2.11 -14.20 16.20
N ARG A 86 -3.45 -14.19 16.14
CA ARG A 86 -4.22 -14.98 15.19
C ARG A 86 -3.81 -14.70 13.73
N ALA A 87 -3.73 -13.41 13.34
CA ALA A 87 -3.34 -13.04 11.99
C ALA A 87 -1.90 -13.48 11.67
N LEU A 88 -0.97 -13.35 12.62
CA LEU A 88 0.43 -13.78 12.44
C LEU A 88 0.53 -15.31 12.32
N VAL A 89 -0.19 -16.06 13.16
CA VAL A 89 -0.27 -17.53 13.06
C VAL A 89 -0.78 -17.93 11.67
N SER A 90 -1.89 -17.33 11.22
CA SER A 90 -2.43 -17.60 9.88
C SER A 90 -1.42 -17.29 8.78
N TYR A 91 -0.68 -16.17 8.88
CA TYR A 91 0.35 -15.82 7.90
C TYR A 91 1.49 -16.84 7.87
N VAL A 92 1.98 -17.31 9.02
CA VAL A 92 3.03 -18.33 9.09
C VAL A 92 2.60 -19.59 8.32
N PHE A 93 1.41 -20.12 8.60
CA PHE A 93 0.92 -21.34 7.95
C PHE A 93 0.62 -21.14 6.47
N LEU A 94 -0.12 -20.08 6.12
CA LEU A 94 -0.54 -19.85 4.74
C LEU A 94 0.64 -19.52 3.82
N LEU A 95 1.64 -18.79 4.30
CA LEU A 95 2.85 -18.49 3.53
C LEU A 95 3.75 -19.71 3.41
N ALA A 96 3.89 -20.52 4.47
CA ALA A 96 4.63 -21.79 4.40
C ALA A 96 3.97 -22.76 3.41
N LEU A 97 2.64 -22.89 3.43
CA LEU A 97 1.89 -23.70 2.47
C LEU A 97 2.00 -23.15 1.04
N SER A 98 2.15 -21.82 0.87
CA SER A 98 2.36 -21.23 -0.45
C SER A 98 3.67 -21.67 -1.10
N ALA A 99 4.69 -22.01 -0.32
CA ALA A 99 5.93 -22.58 -0.84
C ALA A 99 5.73 -24.00 -1.42
N ALA A 100 4.77 -24.75 -0.88
CA ALA A 100 4.44 -26.10 -1.32
C ALA A 100 3.36 -26.14 -2.44
N ALA A 101 2.86 -24.99 -2.87
CA ALA A 101 1.86 -24.93 -3.94
C ALA A 101 2.41 -25.58 -5.23
N THR A 102 1.58 -26.41 -5.86
CA THR A 102 1.91 -27.11 -7.12
C THR A 102 1.09 -26.59 -8.31
N ARG A 103 0.00 -25.87 -8.04
CA ARG A 103 -0.89 -25.26 -9.02
C ARG A 103 -1.22 -23.83 -8.62
N VAL A 104 -1.57 -23.00 -9.59
CA VAL A 104 -1.92 -21.60 -9.34
C VAL A 104 -3.20 -21.44 -8.53
N GLU A 105 -4.15 -22.37 -8.65
CA GLU A 105 -5.39 -22.40 -7.89
C GLU A 105 -5.12 -22.63 -6.39
N HIS A 106 -4.13 -23.48 -6.03
CA HIS A 106 -3.70 -23.64 -4.64
C HIS A 106 -3.20 -22.32 -4.07
N LEU A 107 -2.38 -21.62 -4.85
CA LEU A 107 -1.87 -20.31 -4.44
C LEU A 107 -2.99 -19.28 -4.29
N LEU A 108 -4.03 -19.31 -5.16
CA LEU A 108 -5.18 -18.42 -5.04
C LEU A 108 -5.94 -18.65 -3.72
N VAL A 109 -6.24 -19.91 -3.38
CA VAL A 109 -6.93 -20.25 -2.11
C VAL A 109 -6.12 -19.76 -0.92
N LEU A 110 -4.80 -19.95 -0.94
CA LEU A 110 -3.91 -19.47 0.13
C LEU A 110 -3.88 -17.95 0.21
N ARG A 111 -3.89 -17.25 -0.92
CA ARG A 111 -3.95 -15.78 -0.99
C ARG A 111 -5.31 -15.24 -0.50
N ILE A 112 -6.40 -15.93 -0.77
CA ILE A 112 -7.72 -15.66 -0.19
C ILE A 112 -7.65 -15.79 1.34
N GLY A 113 -7.06 -16.88 1.84
CA GLY A 113 -6.84 -17.09 3.27
C GLY A 113 -6.00 -15.98 3.92
N VAL A 114 -4.89 -15.57 3.29
CA VAL A 114 -4.05 -14.45 3.75
C VAL A 114 -4.86 -13.15 3.86
N GLY A 115 -5.71 -12.85 2.88
CA GLY A 115 -6.57 -11.67 2.92
C GLY A 115 -7.67 -11.78 3.98
N PHE A 116 -8.36 -12.92 4.06
CA PHE A 116 -9.43 -13.16 5.01
C PHE A 116 -8.95 -13.05 6.46
N PHE A 117 -7.87 -13.71 6.80
CA PHE A 117 -7.28 -13.67 8.15
C PHE A 117 -6.38 -12.45 8.39
N GLY A 118 -6.21 -11.57 7.41
CA GLY A 118 -5.35 -10.39 7.46
C GLY A 118 -5.76 -9.35 8.49
N GLY A 119 -5.14 -8.15 8.37
CA GLY A 119 -5.49 -7.00 9.21
C GLY A 119 -4.34 -6.48 10.07
N ILE A 120 -3.10 -6.94 9.88
CA ILE A 120 -1.93 -6.47 10.64
C ILE A 120 -1.71 -4.95 10.50
N GLY A 121 -1.97 -4.36 9.34
CA GLY A 121 -1.78 -2.91 9.14
C GLY A 121 -2.65 -2.06 10.09
N PRO A 122 -3.99 -2.13 9.98
CA PRO A 122 -4.90 -1.40 10.86
C PRO A 122 -4.75 -1.78 12.34
N LEU A 123 -4.65 -3.07 12.66
CA LEU A 123 -4.47 -3.55 14.03
C LEU A 123 -3.13 -3.10 14.62
N GLY A 124 -2.05 -3.14 13.83
CA GLY A 124 -0.73 -2.69 14.25
C GLY A 124 -0.72 -1.21 14.60
N LEU A 125 -1.40 -0.39 13.81
CA LEU A 125 -1.58 1.03 14.07
C LEU A 125 -2.40 1.27 15.35
N ALA A 126 -3.54 0.58 15.50
CA ALA A 126 -4.37 0.66 16.69
C ALA A 126 -3.60 0.25 17.94
N MET A 127 -2.85 -0.85 17.90
CA MET A 127 -2.04 -1.33 19.04
C MET A 127 -0.88 -0.40 19.38
N ALA A 128 -0.22 0.22 18.40
CA ALA A 128 0.87 1.16 18.64
C ALA A 128 0.37 2.44 19.31
N THR A 129 -0.89 2.82 19.08
CA THR A 129 -1.48 4.05 19.63
C THR A 129 -2.29 3.84 20.90
N SER A 130 -2.74 2.60 21.19
CA SER A 130 -3.72 2.32 22.24
C SER A 130 -3.25 2.67 23.67
N LEU A 131 -1.96 2.63 23.94
CA LEU A 131 -1.36 2.96 25.23
C LEU A 131 -0.54 4.25 25.20
N ALA A 132 -0.41 4.88 24.04
CA ALA A 132 0.37 6.10 23.90
C ALA A 132 -0.35 7.28 24.60
N PRO A 133 0.36 8.12 25.36
CA PRO A 133 -0.19 9.39 25.83
C PRO A 133 -0.74 10.23 24.67
N ARG A 134 -1.78 11.03 24.92
CA ARG A 134 -2.46 11.80 23.85
C ARG A 134 -1.52 12.69 23.06
N ASP A 135 -0.53 13.28 23.71
CA ASP A 135 0.50 14.12 23.10
C ASP A 135 1.51 13.32 22.25
N GLN A 136 1.66 12.00 22.49
CA GLN A 136 2.58 11.10 21.77
C GLN A 136 1.91 10.27 20.65
N THR A 137 0.59 10.32 20.53
CA THR A 137 -0.16 9.53 19.53
C THR A 137 0.32 9.81 18.11
N GLY A 138 0.58 11.07 17.75
CA GLY A 138 1.11 11.44 16.45
C GLY A 138 2.49 10.81 16.14
N ARG A 139 3.36 10.75 17.15
CA ARG A 139 4.66 10.07 17.05
C ARG A 139 4.49 8.56 16.86
N ALA A 140 3.59 7.93 17.59
CA ALA A 140 3.30 6.50 17.48
C ALA A 140 2.83 6.13 16.07
N VAL A 141 1.88 6.89 15.52
CA VAL A 141 1.40 6.75 14.13
C VAL A 141 2.55 6.93 13.15
N GLY A 142 3.35 7.99 13.30
CA GLY A 142 4.47 8.29 12.42
C GLY A 142 5.51 7.17 12.37
N LEU A 143 5.82 6.54 13.50
CA LEU A 143 6.79 5.44 13.54
C LEU A 143 6.28 4.18 12.82
N VAL A 144 4.99 3.83 12.98
CA VAL A 144 4.38 2.70 12.25
C VAL A 144 4.38 2.96 10.75
N GLN A 145 4.00 4.16 10.33
CA GLN A 145 4.02 4.55 8.92
C GLN A 145 5.43 4.55 8.33
N SER A 146 6.41 5.06 9.08
CA SER A 146 7.82 5.00 8.67
C SER A 146 8.32 3.57 8.48
N ALA A 147 7.89 2.63 9.36
CA ALA A 147 8.22 1.22 9.23
C ALA A 147 7.64 0.62 7.93
N GLN A 148 6.40 0.97 7.57
CA GLN A 148 5.76 0.52 6.32
C GLN A 148 6.48 1.09 5.08
N ILE A 149 6.84 2.38 5.11
CA ILE A 149 7.57 3.03 4.00
C ILE A 149 8.95 2.40 3.83
N LEU A 150 9.66 2.16 4.93
CA LEU A 150 10.98 1.53 4.90
C LEU A 150 10.89 0.08 4.39
N ALA A 151 9.87 -0.67 4.82
CA ALA A 151 9.61 -2.02 4.32
C ALA A 151 9.32 -2.03 2.81
N ALA A 152 8.55 -1.06 2.31
CA ALA A 152 8.27 -0.92 0.89
C ALA A 152 9.52 -0.52 0.07
N ALA A 153 10.48 0.19 0.69
CA ALA A 153 11.73 0.58 0.04
C ALA A 153 12.76 -0.55 0.01
N VAL A 154 12.93 -1.29 1.12
CA VAL A 154 13.97 -2.32 1.27
C VAL A 154 13.47 -3.70 0.81
N GLY A 155 12.19 -3.98 1.05
CA GLY A 155 11.61 -5.31 0.82
C GLY A 155 11.77 -5.83 -0.61
N PRO A 156 11.37 -5.10 -1.65
CA PRO A 156 11.46 -5.59 -3.03
C PRO A 156 12.90 -5.86 -3.47
N LEU A 157 13.87 -5.03 -3.02
CA LEU A 157 15.28 -5.25 -3.32
C LEU A 157 15.80 -6.56 -2.71
N ALA A 158 15.56 -6.74 -1.41
CA ALA A 158 15.96 -7.98 -0.72
C ALA A 158 15.18 -9.20 -1.26
N GLY A 159 13.89 -9.03 -1.55
CA GLY A 159 13.05 -10.08 -2.13
C GLY A 159 13.50 -10.49 -3.53
N GLY A 160 13.92 -9.54 -4.37
CA GLY A 160 14.47 -9.81 -5.70
C GLY A 160 15.77 -10.61 -5.62
N PHE A 161 16.69 -10.20 -4.75
CA PHE A 161 17.91 -10.93 -4.48
C PHE A 161 17.64 -12.38 -4.00
N LEU A 162 16.71 -12.55 -3.05
CA LEU A 162 16.30 -13.88 -2.58
C LEU A 162 15.66 -14.71 -3.70
N ALA A 163 14.77 -14.10 -4.50
CA ALA A 163 14.10 -14.82 -5.59
C ALA A 163 15.07 -15.34 -6.65
N ASP A 164 16.13 -14.59 -6.95
CA ASP A 164 17.15 -14.97 -7.93
C ASP A 164 18.16 -15.99 -7.35
N THR A 165 18.50 -15.90 -6.04
CA THR A 165 19.53 -16.75 -5.42
C THR A 165 18.98 -18.08 -4.89
N ILE A 166 17.93 -18.05 -4.08
CA ILE A 166 17.35 -19.24 -3.45
C ILE A 166 16.02 -19.67 -4.07
N GLY A 167 15.47 -18.85 -4.96
CA GLY A 167 14.22 -19.09 -5.64
C GLY A 167 12.97 -18.71 -4.83
N ILE A 168 11.87 -18.50 -5.54
CA ILE A 168 10.63 -17.93 -4.99
C ILE A 168 9.98 -18.83 -3.92
N ARG A 169 10.08 -20.16 -4.02
CA ARG A 169 9.54 -21.08 -3.01
C ARG A 169 10.19 -20.88 -1.64
N LEU A 170 11.52 -20.82 -1.61
CA LEU A 170 12.26 -20.58 -0.37
C LEU A 170 12.03 -19.16 0.13
N THR A 171 11.83 -18.18 -0.74
CA THR A 171 11.45 -16.81 -0.36
C THR A 171 10.13 -16.78 0.40
N PHE A 172 9.13 -17.61 0.05
CA PHE A 172 7.91 -17.77 0.84
C PHE A 172 8.19 -18.32 2.23
N LEU A 173 9.09 -19.31 2.37
CA LEU A 173 9.49 -19.84 3.68
C LEU A 173 10.23 -18.81 4.52
N VAL A 174 11.13 -18.03 3.93
CA VAL A 174 11.77 -16.89 4.61
C VAL A 174 10.72 -15.90 5.11
N THR A 175 9.72 -15.58 4.29
CA THR A 175 8.62 -14.70 4.69
C THR A 175 7.81 -15.31 5.84
N ALA A 176 7.52 -16.61 5.80
CA ALA A 176 6.84 -17.30 6.89
C ALA A 176 7.69 -17.27 8.19
N ALA A 177 9.01 -17.46 8.09
CA ALA A 177 9.92 -17.36 9.23
C ALA A 177 9.96 -15.94 9.81
N LEU A 178 9.94 -14.90 8.99
CA LEU A 178 9.80 -13.52 9.44
C LEU A 178 8.48 -13.28 10.18
N CYS A 179 7.37 -13.83 9.66
CA CYS A 179 6.08 -13.76 10.36
C CYS A 179 6.10 -14.55 11.69
N ALA A 180 6.82 -15.69 11.76
CA ALA A 180 7.01 -16.43 13.01
C ALA A 180 7.85 -15.65 14.02
N ALA A 181 8.90 -14.97 13.56
CA ALA A 181 9.69 -14.07 14.42
C ALA A 181 8.84 -12.90 14.95
N ALA A 182 8.00 -12.30 14.11
CA ALA A 182 7.04 -11.27 14.53
C ALA A 182 6.01 -11.82 15.52
N LEU A 183 5.50 -13.04 15.29
CA LEU A 183 4.59 -13.75 16.22
C LEU A 183 5.24 -13.92 17.59
N TRP A 184 6.48 -14.42 17.63
CA TRP A 184 7.24 -14.59 18.86
C TRP A 184 7.46 -13.26 19.57
N LEU A 185 7.85 -12.21 18.83
CA LEU A 185 8.07 -10.87 19.36
C LEU A 185 6.81 -10.31 20.05
N VAL A 186 5.65 -10.39 19.38
CA VAL A 186 4.37 -9.92 19.95
C VAL A 186 3.94 -10.80 21.13
N ALA A 187 4.03 -12.12 21.02
CA ALA A 187 3.65 -13.03 22.08
C ALA A 187 4.45 -12.78 23.37
N ARG A 188 5.78 -12.59 23.22
CA ARG A 188 6.72 -12.48 24.35
C ARG A 188 6.78 -11.08 24.98
N TYR A 189 6.75 -10.03 24.16
CA TYR A 189 7.07 -8.67 24.64
C TYR A 189 5.89 -7.71 24.66
N TYR A 190 4.86 -7.92 23.81
CA TYR A 190 3.68 -7.06 23.85
C TYR A 190 2.83 -7.38 25.08
N ARG A 191 2.55 -6.38 25.89
CA ARG A 191 1.63 -6.48 27.05
C ARG A 191 0.37 -5.67 26.75
N GLU A 192 -0.77 -6.35 26.70
CA GLU A 192 -2.06 -5.68 26.53
C GLU A 192 -2.33 -4.84 27.78
N GLY A 193 -2.53 -3.53 27.59
CA GLY A 193 -3.01 -2.66 28.66
C GLY A 193 -4.48 -2.98 28.95
N ARG A 194 -4.97 -2.55 30.10
CA ARG A 194 -6.40 -2.56 30.39
C ARG A 194 -7.10 -1.89 29.21
N ALA A 195 -8.04 -2.58 28.57
CA ALA A 195 -8.74 -2.08 27.40
C ALA A 195 -9.17 -0.64 27.65
N ALA A 196 -8.61 0.29 26.89
CA ALA A 196 -9.23 1.61 26.81
C ALA A 196 -10.68 1.35 26.40
N ALA A 197 -11.62 2.02 27.10
CA ALA A 197 -13.03 1.93 26.76
C ALA A 197 -13.20 1.99 25.26
N PRO A 198 -14.11 1.20 24.66
CA PRO A 198 -14.26 1.10 23.23
C PRO A 198 -14.18 2.50 22.64
N SER A 199 -13.13 2.75 21.85
CA SER A 199 -13.07 3.99 21.08
C SER A 199 -14.31 3.95 20.23
N ALA A 200 -15.26 4.84 20.53
CA ALA A 200 -16.50 5.01 19.79
C ALA A 200 -16.19 5.49 18.35
N ALA A 201 -15.48 4.69 17.59
CA ALA A 201 -15.50 4.64 16.14
C ALA A 201 -16.76 3.89 15.66
N ALA A 202 -17.71 3.63 16.56
CA ALA A 202 -19.09 3.33 16.22
C ALA A 202 -19.73 4.68 15.82
N LEU A 203 -19.97 4.79 14.54
CA LEU A 203 -20.71 5.85 13.85
C LEU A 203 -21.91 6.36 14.69
N PRO A 204 -21.83 7.51 15.41
CA PRO A 204 -23.01 8.17 15.88
C PRO A 204 -23.44 9.13 14.75
N GLY A 205 -24.54 8.79 14.11
CA GLY A 205 -25.10 9.62 13.04
C GLY A 205 -24.47 9.31 11.67
N GLY A 206 -25.21 8.61 10.85
CA GLY A 206 -24.87 8.02 9.55
C GLY A 206 -23.82 8.75 8.71
N SER A 207 -23.01 7.97 8.02
CA SER A 207 -22.01 8.40 7.02
C SER A 207 -22.57 9.29 5.89
N ALA A 208 -23.89 9.34 5.75
CA ALA A 208 -24.61 10.12 4.74
C ALA A 208 -24.33 11.64 4.75
N PRO A 209 -24.22 12.33 5.89
CA PRO A 209 -23.90 13.75 5.89
C PRO A 209 -22.49 14.04 5.37
N LEU A 210 -21.52 13.20 5.70
CA LEU A 210 -20.11 13.35 5.28
C LEU A 210 -19.97 13.20 3.76
N LEU A 211 -20.60 12.15 3.20
CA LEU A 211 -20.55 11.87 1.76
C LEU A 211 -21.30 12.92 0.92
N ARG A 212 -22.25 13.64 1.52
CA ARG A 212 -22.98 14.77 0.88
C ARG A 212 -22.17 16.07 0.87
N GLN A 213 -21.08 16.16 1.64
CA GLN A 213 -20.24 17.36 1.61
C GLN A 213 -19.58 17.50 0.24
N ARG A 214 -19.75 18.69 -0.37
CA ARG A 214 -19.17 19.00 -1.67
C ARG A 214 -17.66 18.81 -1.65
N GLY A 215 -17.14 17.93 -2.52
CA GLY A 215 -15.72 17.65 -2.69
C GLY A 215 -15.21 16.43 -1.93
N VAL A 216 -15.92 15.88 -0.92
CA VAL A 216 -15.50 14.65 -0.24
C VAL A 216 -15.55 13.47 -1.20
N LEU A 217 -16.63 13.32 -1.97
CA LEU A 217 -16.74 12.25 -2.96
C LEU A 217 -15.68 12.38 -4.06
N ALA A 218 -15.40 13.59 -4.53
CA ALA A 218 -14.33 13.82 -5.51
C ALA A 218 -12.97 13.42 -4.92
N LEU A 219 -12.70 13.73 -3.65
CA LEU A 219 -11.45 13.34 -3.00
C LEU A 219 -11.33 11.82 -2.82
N LEU A 220 -12.44 11.12 -2.53
CA LEU A 220 -12.47 9.65 -2.48
C LEU A 220 -12.09 9.04 -3.84
N VAL A 221 -12.65 9.58 -4.94
CA VAL A 221 -12.30 9.14 -6.30
C VAL A 221 -10.82 9.41 -6.59
N VAL A 222 -10.31 10.59 -6.24
CA VAL A 222 -8.88 10.92 -6.43
C VAL A 222 -8.00 9.96 -5.63
N LEU A 223 -8.32 9.70 -4.36
CA LEU A 223 -7.57 8.76 -3.51
C LEU A 223 -7.59 7.34 -4.06
N PHE A 224 -8.76 6.89 -4.53
CA PHE A 224 -8.89 5.60 -5.19
C PHE A 224 -7.98 5.52 -6.43
N LEU A 225 -8.06 6.50 -7.33
CA LEU A 225 -7.32 6.49 -8.60
C LEU A 225 -5.81 6.70 -8.40
N VAL A 226 -5.38 7.54 -7.48
CA VAL A 226 -3.94 7.72 -7.15
C VAL A 226 -3.34 6.41 -6.63
N ASN A 227 -4.05 5.69 -5.75
CA ASN A 227 -3.59 4.37 -5.30
C ASN A 227 -3.68 3.30 -6.39
N PHE A 228 -4.70 3.38 -7.24
CA PHE A 228 -4.84 2.51 -8.39
C PHE A 228 -3.59 2.61 -9.27
N VAL A 229 -3.24 3.79 -9.74
CA VAL A 229 -2.04 4.01 -10.57
C VAL A 229 -0.75 3.60 -9.83
N GLY A 230 -0.65 3.89 -8.53
CA GLY A 230 0.54 3.53 -7.75
C GLY A 230 0.80 2.02 -7.58
N ARG A 231 -0.15 1.16 -7.94
CA ARG A 231 -0.06 -0.31 -7.81
C ARG A 231 -0.23 -1.07 -9.13
N SER A 232 -0.59 -0.39 -10.21
CA SER A 232 -1.04 -0.98 -11.47
C SER A 232 0.02 -1.82 -12.18
N PHE A 233 1.25 -1.34 -12.28
CA PHE A 233 2.30 -2.02 -13.03
C PHE A 233 3.03 -3.12 -12.24
N THR A 234 2.81 -3.23 -10.92
CA THR A 234 3.50 -4.24 -10.08
C THR A 234 3.38 -5.67 -10.62
N PRO A 235 2.19 -6.18 -11.01
CA PRO A 235 2.04 -7.58 -11.43
C PRO A 235 2.61 -7.86 -12.84
N ILE A 236 2.83 -6.85 -13.66
CA ILE A 236 3.35 -7.03 -15.02
C ILE A 236 4.83 -6.67 -15.14
N LEU A 237 5.40 -6.06 -14.10
CA LEU A 237 6.74 -5.48 -14.14
C LEU A 237 7.84 -6.50 -14.52
N PRO A 238 7.92 -7.72 -13.94
CA PRO A 238 8.93 -8.70 -14.36
C PRO A 238 8.82 -9.08 -15.84
N MET A 239 7.59 -9.17 -16.36
CA MET A 239 7.35 -9.49 -17.77
C MET A 239 7.75 -8.33 -18.68
N HIS A 240 7.46 -7.09 -18.28
CA HIS A 240 7.90 -5.91 -19.00
C HIS A 240 9.41 -5.81 -19.05
N LEU A 241 10.10 -6.08 -17.93
CA LEU A 241 11.56 -6.09 -17.85
C LEU A 241 12.20 -7.16 -18.74
N GLN A 242 11.56 -8.32 -18.93
CA GLN A 242 12.00 -9.32 -19.90
C GLN A 242 11.95 -8.76 -21.33
N ARG A 243 10.91 -8.01 -21.70
CA ARG A 243 10.83 -7.33 -23.01
C ARG A 243 11.89 -6.24 -23.19
N LEU A 244 12.37 -5.66 -22.08
CA LEU A 244 13.51 -4.72 -22.07
C LEU A 244 14.87 -5.43 -22.07
N ALA A 245 14.92 -6.72 -22.41
CA ALA A 245 16.12 -7.55 -22.51
C ALA A 245 16.90 -7.73 -21.20
N VAL A 246 16.22 -7.62 -20.05
CA VAL A 246 16.84 -7.94 -18.75
C VAL A 246 17.03 -9.46 -18.65
N PRO A 247 18.27 -9.96 -18.36
CA PRO A 247 18.53 -11.38 -18.25
C PRO A 247 17.65 -12.06 -17.20
N ALA A 248 17.18 -13.29 -17.50
CA ALA A 248 16.31 -14.05 -16.60
C ALA A 248 16.95 -14.30 -15.22
N ALA A 249 18.28 -14.46 -15.17
CA ALA A 249 19.03 -14.68 -13.94
C ALA A 249 19.06 -13.49 -12.97
N SER A 250 18.82 -12.26 -13.46
CA SER A 250 18.82 -11.03 -12.66
C SER A 250 17.48 -10.31 -12.65
N LEU A 251 16.44 -10.97 -13.14
CA LEU A 251 15.12 -10.36 -13.31
C LEU A 251 14.47 -9.98 -11.99
N GLY A 252 14.63 -10.81 -10.96
CA GLY A 252 14.15 -10.53 -9.61
C GLY A 252 14.86 -9.31 -9.03
N LEU A 253 16.19 -9.27 -9.09
CA LEU A 253 16.99 -8.15 -8.59
C LEU A 253 16.64 -6.85 -9.33
N ALA A 254 16.56 -6.88 -10.66
CA ALA A 254 16.19 -5.71 -11.46
C ALA A 254 14.79 -5.18 -11.11
N THR A 255 13.81 -6.08 -10.93
CA THR A 255 12.46 -5.73 -10.46
C THR A 255 12.52 -5.11 -9.07
N GLY A 256 13.29 -5.71 -8.16
CA GLY A 256 13.48 -5.22 -6.81
C GLY A 256 14.13 -3.83 -6.75
N VAL A 257 15.20 -3.62 -7.50
CA VAL A 257 15.88 -2.32 -7.64
C VAL A 257 14.90 -1.25 -8.11
N LEU A 258 14.12 -1.54 -9.14
CA LEU A 258 13.19 -0.59 -9.71
C LEU A 258 12.09 -0.17 -8.72
N ILE A 259 11.45 -1.14 -8.05
CA ILE A 259 10.39 -0.87 -7.06
C ILE A 259 10.96 -0.14 -5.85
N SER A 260 12.15 -0.53 -5.39
CA SER A 260 12.81 0.12 -4.24
C SER A 260 13.21 1.56 -4.59
N ALA A 261 13.77 1.79 -5.76
CA ALA A 261 14.13 3.12 -6.24
C ALA A 261 12.90 4.04 -6.35
N TYR A 262 11.80 3.54 -6.95
CA TYR A 262 10.52 4.24 -6.97
C TYR A 262 10.01 4.57 -5.56
N SER A 263 10.05 3.59 -4.64
CA SER A 263 9.54 3.76 -3.27
C SER A 263 10.34 4.80 -2.47
N VAL A 264 11.67 4.80 -2.61
CA VAL A 264 12.53 5.81 -1.98
C VAL A 264 12.24 7.20 -2.56
N ALA A 265 12.15 7.32 -3.89
CA ALA A 265 11.81 8.57 -4.55
C ALA A 265 10.42 9.08 -4.12
N ALA A 266 9.44 8.19 -4.00
CA ALA A 266 8.10 8.53 -3.52
C ALA A 266 8.10 8.99 -2.06
N ALA A 267 8.90 8.39 -1.18
CA ALA A 267 9.04 8.82 0.21
C ALA A 267 9.66 10.21 0.33
N VAL A 268 10.68 10.50 -0.47
CA VAL A 268 11.29 11.83 -0.58
C VAL A 268 10.26 12.85 -1.06
N SER A 269 9.54 12.53 -2.15
CA SER A 269 8.48 13.37 -2.70
C SER A 269 7.39 13.69 -1.67
N SER A 270 6.92 12.67 -0.95
CA SER A 270 5.91 12.82 0.11
C SER A 270 6.36 13.83 1.18
N THR A 271 7.61 13.75 1.60
CA THR A 271 8.19 14.65 2.61
C THR A 271 8.34 16.08 2.06
N VAL A 272 8.84 16.22 0.83
CA VAL A 272 9.09 17.52 0.19
C VAL A 272 7.75 18.21 -0.09
N LEU A 273 6.80 17.52 -0.71
CA LEU A 273 5.49 18.06 -1.04
C LEU A 273 4.66 18.37 0.22
N GLY A 274 4.79 17.53 1.27
CA GLY A 274 4.18 17.83 2.57
C GLY A 274 4.69 19.15 3.18
N LYS A 275 5.98 19.43 3.08
CA LYS A 275 6.55 20.73 3.52
C LYS A 275 6.14 21.89 2.59
N ALA A 276 6.04 21.63 1.29
CA ALA A 276 5.68 22.64 0.29
C ALA A 276 4.26 23.18 0.47
N THR A 277 3.35 22.43 1.13
CA THR A 277 1.98 22.89 1.47
C THR A 277 1.95 24.13 2.37
N ARG A 278 3.08 24.47 3.04
CA ARG A 278 3.21 25.69 3.82
C ARG A 278 3.34 26.95 2.93
N ARG A 279 3.76 26.80 1.67
CA ARG A 279 4.02 27.92 0.74
C ARG A 279 3.07 27.93 -0.46
N PHE A 280 2.56 26.75 -0.85
CA PHE A 280 1.77 26.58 -2.05
C PHE A 280 0.43 25.87 -1.72
N PRO A 281 -0.66 26.21 -2.41
CA PRO A 281 -1.95 25.54 -2.21
C PRO A 281 -1.84 24.03 -2.48
N PRO A 282 -2.30 23.15 -1.55
CA PRO A 282 -2.19 21.71 -1.72
C PRO A 282 -2.81 21.16 -3.01
N ARG A 283 -3.89 21.84 -3.51
CA ARG A 283 -4.54 21.46 -4.77
C ARG A 283 -3.66 21.72 -5.98
N ALA A 284 -2.96 22.86 -6.02
CA ALA A 284 -2.04 23.20 -7.11
C ALA A 284 -0.84 22.21 -7.14
N LEU A 285 -0.30 21.90 -5.95
CA LEU A 285 0.75 20.90 -5.82
C LEU A 285 0.29 19.51 -6.29
N LEU A 286 -0.95 19.13 -5.95
CA LEU A 286 -1.53 17.86 -6.39
C LEU A 286 -1.70 17.82 -7.92
N ALA A 287 -2.24 18.89 -8.53
CA ALA A 287 -2.40 18.97 -9.97
C ALA A 287 -1.04 18.91 -10.69
N ALA A 288 -0.04 19.64 -10.21
CA ALA A 288 1.31 19.59 -10.75
C ALA A 288 1.96 18.19 -10.61
N SER A 289 1.76 17.54 -9.46
CA SER A 289 2.23 16.18 -9.17
C SER A 289 1.62 15.16 -10.12
N LEU A 290 0.32 15.22 -10.38
CA LEU A 290 -0.38 14.33 -11.31
C LEU A 290 0.00 14.60 -12.77
N ALA A 291 0.13 15.87 -13.17
CA ALA A 291 0.59 16.24 -14.51
C ALA A 291 2.03 15.73 -14.79
N ALA A 292 2.94 15.90 -13.82
CA ALA A 292 4.29 15.36 -13.91
C ALA A 292 4.27 13.82 -13.94
N GLY A 293 3.36 13.18 -13.20
CA GLY A 293 3.13 11.73 -13.26
C GLY A 293 2.72 11.28 -14.66
N ALA A 294 1.76 11.95 -15.30
CA ALA A 294 1.37 11.63 -16.68
C ALA A 294 2.54 11.76 -17.66
N ALA A 295 3.33 12.83 -17.54
CA ALA A 295 4.51 13.08 -18.38
C ALA A 295 5.61 12.02 -18.23
N THR A 296 5.66 11.31 -17.09
CA THR A 296 6.64 10.25 -16.85
C THR A 296 6.14 8.86 -17.19
N VAL A 297 4.84 8.57 -16.99
CA VAL A 297 4.25 7.24 -17.26
C VAL A 297 4.15 6.98 -18.76
N LEU A 298 3.78 7.96 -19.55
CA LEU A 298 3.62 7.77 -21.00
C LEU A 298 4.92 7.31 -21.70
N PRO A 299 6.08 7.94 -21.48
CA PRO A 299 7.35 7.45 -22.03
C PRO A 299 7.73 6.04 -21.58
N MET A 300 7.31 5.60 -20.37
CA MET A 300 7.59 4.24 -19.88
C MET A 300 6.97 3.16 -20.80
N ALA A 301 5.86 3.47 -21.48
CA ALA A 301 5.25 2.57 -22.45
C ALA A 301 6.07 2.42 -23.73
N LEU A 302 6.87 3.43 -24.09
CA LEU A 302 7.49 3.57 -25.42
C LEU A 302 8.99 3.25 -25.40
N ILE A 303 9.63 3.34 -24.24
CA ILE A 303 11.07 3.23 -24.11
C ILE A 303 11.55 1.78 -24.18
N SER A 304 12.74 1.58 -24.72
CA SER A 304 13.47 0.32 -24.75
C SER A 304 14.73 0.41 -23.89
N GLY A 305 14.94 -0.59 -23.02
CA GLY A 305 16.10 -0.69 -22.14
C GLY A 305 15.84 -0.38 -20.67
N PHE A 306 16.56 -1.11 -19.80
CA PHE A 306 16.36 -1.06 -18.35
C PHE A 306 16.72 0.29 -17.73
N THR A 307 17.90 0.85 -18.08
CA THR A 307 18.38 2.08 -17.46
C THR A 307 17.47 3.29 -17.66
N PRO A 308 17.02 3.61 -18.88
CA PRO A 308 16.07 4.71 -19.06
C PRO A 308 14.71 4.42 -18.40
N PHE A 309 14.28 3.16 -18.34
CA PHE A 309 13.05 2.78 -17.61
C PHE A 309 13.20 3.02 -16.10
N LEU A 310 14.37 2.69 -15.51
CA LEU A 310 14.67 2.97 -14.11
C LEU A 310 14.67 4.48 -13.80
N VAL A 311 15.25 5.30 -14.70
CA VAL A 311 15.22 6.75 -14.55
C VAL A 311 13.80 7.29 -14.56
N LEU A 312 12.95 6.80 -15.48
CA LEU A 312 11.53 7.20 -15.52
C LEU A 312 10.78 6.74 -14.27
N ALA A 313 11.07 5.56 -13.73
CA ALA A 313 10.47 5.09 -12.48
C ALA A 313 10.86 5.96 -11.27
N LEU A 314 12.11 6.41 -11.19
CA LEU A 314 12.57 7.39 -10.20
C LEU A 314 11.83 8.73 -10.35
N LEU A 315 11.73 9.23 -11.57
CA LEU A 315 11.01 10.48 -11.87
C LEU A 315 9.53 10.35 -11.54
N LEU A 316 8.90 9.22 -11.84
CA LEU A 316 7.52 8.95 -11.46
C LEU A 316 7.33 8.92 -9.94
N GLY A 317 8.25 8.30 -9.20
CA GLY A 317 8.25 8.32 -7.74
C GLY A 317 8.33 9.74 -7.19
N LEU A 318 9.24 10.58 -7.73
CA LEU A 318 9.37 11.99 -7.34
C LEU A 318 8.13 12.81 -7.75
N ALA A 319 7.55 12.54 -8.91
CA ALA A 319 6.40 13.27 -9.41
C ALA A 319 5.11 12.93 -8.63
N SER A 320 4.77 11.64 -8.50
CA SER A 320 3.47 11.18 -7.98
C SER A 320 3.48 10.68 -6.54
N GLY A 321 4.66 10.39 -5.97
CA GLY A 321 4.77 9.76 -4.65
C GLY A 321 4.16 10.58 -3.51
N GLY A 322 4.16 11.90 -3.61
CA GLY A 322 3.53 12.80 -2.62
C GLY A 322 2.03 13.01 -2.80
N ALA A 323 1.44 12.53 -3.88
CA ALA A 323 0.03 12.78 -4.20
C ALA A 323 -0.92 12.30 -3.09
N LEU A 324 -0.66 11.13 -2.49
CA LEU A 324 -1.44 10.64 -1.34
C LEU A 324 -1.37 11.58 -0.14
N THR A 325 -0.18 12.07 0.21
CA THR A 325 0.02 13.02 1.31
C THR A 325 -0.76 14.30 1.07
N LEU A 326 -0.76 14.80 -0.17
CA LEU A 326 -1.53 15.98 -0.55
C LEU A 326 -3.04 15.72 -0.48
N CYS A 327 -3.51 14.54 -0.91
CA CYS A 327 -4.93 14.16 -0.79
C CYS A 327 -5.38 14.13 0.67
N TYR A 328 -4.61 13.50 1.57
CA TYR A 328 -4.92 13.48 3.00
C TYR A 328 -4.85 14.87 3.62
N THR A 329 -3.92 15.72 3.19
CA THR A 329 -3.85 17.13 3.63
C THR A 329 -5.10 17.91 3.21
N ILE A 330 -5.52 17.77 1.94
CA ILE A 330 -6.75 18.40 1.43
C ILE A 330 -7.96 17.90 2.22
N GLY A 331 -8.05 16.58 2.46
CA GLY A 331 -9.13 15.97 3.24
C GLY A 331 -9.19 16.51 4.67
N GLY A 332 -8.04 16.64 5.32
CA GLY A 332 -7.94 17.18 6.68
C GLY A 332 -8.35 18.66 6.79
N LEU A 333 -8.17 19.43 5.70
CA LEU A 333 -8.60 20.83 5.64
C LEU A 333 -10.10 20.99 5.27
N MET A 334 -10.69 19.98 4.60
CA MET A 334 -12.09 20.03 4.14
C MET A 334 -13.09 19.59 5.20
N VAL A 335 -12.67 18.72 6.12
CA VAL A 335 -13.58 18.05 7.05
C VAL A 335 -13.48 18.70 8.44
N PRO A 336 -14.63 18.97 9.10
CA PRO A 336 -14.67 19.45 10.48
C PRO A 336 -13.94 18.52 11.45
N SER A 337 -13.41 19.06 12.54
CA SER A 337 -12.55 18.34 13.48
C SER A 337 -13.22 17.12 14.13
N ASP A 338 -14.53 17.21 14.39
CA ASP A 338 -15.36 16.16 14.99
C ASP A 338 -15.61 14.98 14.05
N GLN A 339 -15.52 15.15 12.74
CA GLN A 339 -15.76 14.13 11.71
C GLN A 339 -14.46 13.61 11.06
N ARG A 340 -13.30 14.14 11.42
CA ARG A 340 -12.03 13.80 10.78
C ARG A 340 -11.70 12.32 10.87
N ALA A 341 -11.89 11.69 12.03
CA ALA A 341 -11.57 10.26 12.20
C ALA A 341 -12.38 9.37 11.23
N THR A 342 -13.68 9.64 11.12
CA THR A 342 -14.59 8.94 10.20
C THR A 342 -14.20 9.19 8.74
N ALA A 343 -13.92 10.44 8.38
CA ALA A 343 -13.52 10.82 7.03
C ALA A 343 -12.22 10.16 6.60
N PHE A 344 -11.21 10.14 7.47
CA PHE A 344 -9.93 9.46 7.20
C PHE A 344 -10.09 7.94 7.08
N GLY A 345 -11.07 7.34 7.77
CA GLY A 345 -11.46 5.96 7.55
C GLY A 345 -11.96 5.71 6.12
N PHE A 346 -12.85 6.55 5.61
CA PHE A 346 -13.31 6.48 4.21
C PHE A 346 -12.19 6.74 3.21
N PHE A 347 -11.33 7.74 3.47
CA PHE A 347 -10.19 8.05 2.62
C PHE A 347 -9.22 6.87 2.51
N SER A 348 -8.90 6.25 3.64
CA SER A 348 -8.05 5.06 3.67
C SER A 348 -8.71 3.85 2.98
N GLY A 349 -10.02 3.69 3.16
CA GLY A 349 -10.80 2.66 2.47
C GLY A 349 -10.74 2.84 0.95
N ALA A 350 -11.02 4.04 0.44
CA ALA A 350 -10.95 4.34 -0.99
C ALA A 350 -9.55 4.05 -1.57
N ALA A 351 -8.51 4.50 -0.88
CA ALA A 351 -7.12 4.23 -1.24
C ALA A 351 -6.82 2.72 -1.28
N LEU A 352 -7.25 1.97 -0.27
CA LEU A 352 -7.05 0.52 -0.18
C LEU A 352 -7.74 -0.21 -1.33
N PHE A 353 -9.00 0.13 -1.63
CA PHE A 353 -9.75 -0.48 -2.74
C PHE A 353 -9.12 -0.17 -4.10
N GLY A 354 -8.66 1.07 -4.33
CA GLY A 354 -7.93 1.44 -5.54
C GLY A 354 -6.69 0.55 -5.74
N GLY A 355 -5.86 0.42 -4.71
CA GLY A 355 -4.66 -0.41 -4.76
C GLY A 355 -4.93 -1.92 -4.81
N ALA A 356 -6.10 -2.38 -4.34
CA ALA A 356 -6.49 -3.79 -4.39
C ALA A 356 -7.03 -4.22 -5.77
N ILE A 357 -7.81 -3.36 -6.42
CA ILE A 357 -8.44 -3.64 -7.73
C ILE A 357 -7.42 -3.47 -8.86
N SER A 358 -6.53 -2.51 -8.73
CA SER A 358 -5.56 -2.12 -9.76
C SER A 358 -4.74 -3.27 -10.35
N PRO A 359 -4.13 -4.18 -9.56
CA PRO A 359 -3.34 -5.28 -10.11
C PRO A 359 -4.16 -6.23 -10.99
N THR A 360 -5.44 -6.45 -10.64
CA THR A 360 -6.34 -7.29 -11.43
C THR A 360 -6.68 -6.64 -12.76
N VAL A 361 -6.96 -5.33 -12.77
CA VAL A 361 -7.21 -4.56 -14.00
C VAL A 361 -5.96 -4.53 -14.88
N ALA A 362 -4.78 -4.36 -14.29
CA ALA A 362 -3.52 -4.42 -15.02
C ALA A 362 -3.30 -5.79 -15.67
N GLY A 363 -3.59 -6.87 -14.95
CA GLY A 363 -3.52 -8.23 -15.48
C GLY A 363 -4.49 -8.47 -16.66
N LEU A 364 -5.72 -7.93 -16.54
CA LEU A 364 -6.71 -7.99 -17.63
C LEU A 364 -6.26 -7.21 -18.86
N LEU A 365 -5.76 -5.99 -18.68
CA LEU A 365 -5.27 -5.18 -19.80
C LEU A 365 -4.06 -5.80 -20.49
N ALA A 366 -3.20 -6.44 -19.72
CA ALA A 366 -2.03 -7.13 -20.25
C ALA A 366 -2.37 -8.31 -21.17
N HIS A 367 -3.64 -8.80 -21.12
CA HIS A 367 -4.14 -9.80 -22.07
C HIS A 367 -4.17 -9.28 -23.52
N TRP A 368 -4.40 -7.99 -23.72
CA TRP A 368 -4.37 -7.39 -25.07
C TRP A 368 -3.01 -6.73 -25.38
N ASP A 369 -2.47 -5.97 -24.43
CA ASP A 369 -1.14 -5.36 -24.53
C ASP A 369 -0.57 -5.08 -23.13
N LEU A 370 0.68 -5.55 -22.90
CA LEU A 370 1.42 -5.23 -21.68
C LEU A 370 1.62 -3.72 -21.45
N ARG A 371 1.56 -2.93 -22.53
CA ARG A 371 1.65 -1.46 -22.46
C ARG A 371 0.33 -0.80 -22.10
N GLY A 372 -0.80 -1.51 -22.22
CA GLY A 372 -2.15 -0.96 -22.01
C GLY A 372 -2.32 -0.27 -20.67
N ILE A 373 -1.66 -0.79 -19.60
CA ILE A 373 -1.75 -0.18 -18.28
C ILE A 373 -1.08 1.19 -18.20
N TYR A 374 0.04 1.41 -18.88
CA TYR A 374 0.71 2.70 -18.90
C TYR A 374 -0.14 3.76 -19.61
N TYR A 375 -0.85 3.38 -20.68
CA TYR A 375 -1.80 4.28 -21.37
C TYR A 375 -2.99 4.60 -20.49
N LEU A 376 -3.54 3.61 -19.79
CA LEU A 376 -4.63 3.84 -18.83
C LEU A 376 -4.18 4.77 -17.71
N ASP A 377 -3.04 4.52 -17.09
CA ASP A 377 -2.51 5.31 -15.98
C ASP A 377 -2.23 6.76 -16.44
N THR A 378 -1.70 6.95 -17.64
CA THR A 378 -1.51 8.28 -18.24
C THR A 378 -2.84 8.99 -18.41
N ALA A 379 -3.86 8.32 -18.97
CA ALA A 379 -5.19 8.88 -19.15
C ALA A 379 -5.82 9.26 -17.81
N LEU A 380 -5.70 8.41 -16.79
CA LEU A 380 -6.20 8.69 -15.44
C LEU A 380 -5.51 9.91 -14.83
N PHE A 381 -4.20 10.02 -14.93
CA PHE A 381 -3.46 11.18 -14.44
C PHE A 381 -3.87 12.48 -15.16
N VAL A 382 -4.04 12.43 -16.49
CA VAL A 382 -4.50 13.59 -17.28
C VAL A 382 -5.92 14.00 -16.87
N LEU A 383 -6.84 13.04 -16.78
CA LEU A 383 -8.23 13.30 -16.37
C LEU A 383 -8.31 13.87 -14.95
N LEU A 384 -7.55 13.33 -14.00
CA LEU A 384 -7.49 13.87 -12.64
C LEU A 384 -6.92 15.28 -12.61
N THR A 385 -5.88 15.56 -13.37
CA THR A 385 -5.28 16.89 -13.47
C THR A 385 -6.29 17.89 -14.05
N ALA A 386 -6.94 17.55 -15.17
CA ALA A 386 -7.95 18.39 -15.81
C ALA A 386 -9.12 18.65 -14.87
N GLY A 387 -9.62 17.62 -14.18
CA GLY A 387 -10.71 17.75 -13.21
C GLY A 387 -10.37 18.68 -12.03
N LEU A 388 -9.13 18.59 -11.51
CA LEU A 388 -8.68 19.48 -10.43
C LEU A 388 -8.55 20.94 -10.88
N LEU A 389 -8.06 21.18 -12.09
CA LEU A 389 -7.92 22.52 -12.67
C LEU A 389 -9.28 23.14 -12.96
N ALA A 390 -10.22 22.38 -13.55
CA ALA A 390 -11.59 22.82 -13.82
C ALA A 390 -12.33 23.20 -12.54
N ALA A 391 -12.20 22.36 -11.49
CA ALA A 391 -12.81 22.65 -10.18
C ALA A 391 -12.19 23.88 -9.45
N GLY A 392 -10.93 24.20 -9.76
CA GLY A 392 -10.24 25.40 -9.28
C GLY A 392 -10.71 26.66 -9.99
N GLY A 393 -10.86 26.61 -11.32
CA GLY A 393 -11.31 27.73 -12.15
C GLY A 393 -12.75 28.19 -11.83
N ALA A 394 -13.65 27.24 -11.59
CA ALA A 394 -15.05 27.54 -11.24
C ALA A 394 -15.23 28.33 -9.92
N ARG A 395 -14.24 28.30 -9.01
CA ARG A 395 -14.27 29.09 -7.76
C ARG A 395 -13.65 30.46 -7.90
N ALA A 396 -12.80 30.69 -8.89
CA ALA A 396 -12.19 31.97 -9.17
C ALA A 396 -13.17 32.93 -9.87
N THR A 397 -14.27 32.43 -10.45
CA THR A 397 -15.27 33.20 -11.21
C THR A 397 -16.50 33.60 -10.39
N LEU A 398 -16.59 33.19 -9.11
CA LEU A 398 -17.66 33.71 -8.25
C LEU A 398 -17.24 35.07 -7.68
N PRO A 399 -18.00 36.15 -7.95
CA PRO A 399 -17.69 37.46 -7.41
C PRO A 399 -17.72 37.41 -5.88
N SER A 400 -16.69 38.01 -5.25
CA SER A 400 -16.68 38.23 -3.80
C SER A 400 -17.99 38.91 -3.43
N ARG A 401 -18.88 38.23 -2.72
CA ARG A 401 -19.97 38.91 -2.04
C ARG A 401 -19.33 39.79 -0.96
N ALA A 402 -19.03 41.04 -1.33
CA ALA A 402 -18.85 42.12 -0.39
C ALA A 402 -20.23 42.40 0.23
N GLY A 403 -20.27 42.44 1.55
CA GLY A 403 -21.45 42.76 2.34
C GLY A 403 -21.26 42.24 3.76
#